data_ca545be2c9f80759e68754ab8bd75a4f
#
_entry.id   ca545be2c9f80759e68754ab8bd75a4f
#
_cell.length_a   1.000
_cell.length_b   1.000
_cell.length_c   1.000
_cell.angle_alpha   90.00
_cell.angle_beta   90.00
_cell.angle_gamma   90.00
#
_symmetry.space_group_name_H-M   'P 1'
#
loop_
_entity.id
_entity.type
_entity.pdbx_description
1 polymer ?
#
loop_
_entity_poly.entity_id
_entity_poly.type
_entity_poly.pdbx_seq_one_letter_code
_entity_poly.pdbx_strand_id
1 'polypeptide(L)'
;MSCLRSVFLLLAALLAAAAAFAQDYTAGAIKVSKVWTREVPGGAKVAAGFMTVTNTGKVPDTLIGGSIPFAAKFEVHEMKMDAGIMRMRRLEPGLVIKPGETVVLKPGSFHLMFIDLTQAPKRGTPVKGTVIFEKAGRIDVEYKVEPVGARDLGGGHGHH
;
A
#
# COMPACT_ATOMS: atom_id res chain seq x y z
N MET A 1 42.67 -27.65 9.33
CA MET A 1 41.26 -27.77 9.78
C MET A 1 40.56 -26.44 10.05
N SER A 2 41.27 -25.29 10.05
CA SER A 2 40.69 -23.98 10.34
C SER A 2 40.02 -23.27 9.14
N CYS A 3 40.44 -23.55 7.90
CA CYS A 3 39.90 -22.89 6.71
C CYS A 3 38.47 -23.33 6.35
N LEU A 4 38.12 -24.59 6.65
CA LEU A 4 36.80 -25.10 6.28
C LEU A 4 35.66 -24.51 7.17
N ARG A 5 35.97 -24.15 8.42
CA ARG A 5 35.01 -23.50 9.34
C ARG A 5 34.70 -22.05 8.97
N SER A 6 35.69 -21.33 8.42
CA SER A 6 35.53 -19.93 8.01
C SER A 6 34.66 -19.78 6.75
N VAL A 7 34.71 -20.76 5.83
CA VAL A 7 33.90 -20.75 4.61
C VAL A 7 32.43 -21.00 4.91
N PHE A 8 32.11 -21.87 5.88
CA PHE A 8 30.73 -22.13 6.29
C PHE A 8 30.06 -20.93 6.98
N LEU A 9 30.82 -20.16 7.76
CA LEU A 9 30.31 -18.95 8.43
C LEU A 9 30.04 -17.80 7.44
N LEU A 10 30.83 -17.68 6.39
CA LEU A 10 30.63 -16.68 5.33
C LEU A 10 29.43 -17.03 4.44
N LEU A 11 29.17 -18.31 4.16
CA LEU A 11 28.02 -18.74 3.36
C LEU A 11 26.69 -18.56 4.12
N ALA A 12 26.68 -18.74 5.46
CA ALA A 12 25.50 -18.51 6.29
C ALA A 12 25.12 -17.03 6.40
N ALA A 13 26.10 -16.12 6.32
CA ALA A 13 25.86 -14.67 6.36
C ALA A 13 25.28 -14.13 5.03
N LEU A 14 25.53 -14.79 3.90
CA LEU A 14 25.01 -14.37 2.59
C LEU A 14 23.54 -14.76 2.36
N LEU A 15 23.02 -15.76 3.07
CA LEU A 15 21.61 -16.18 2.95
C LEU A 15 20.64 -15.32 3.76
N ALA A 16 21.11 -14.45 4.63
CA ALA A 16 20.26 -13.59 5.46
C ALA A 16 19.80 -12.29 4.76
N ALA A 17 20.28 -11.99 3.55
CA ALA A 17 20.05 -10.71 2.88
C ALA A 17 18.93 -10.71 1.82
N ALA A 18 18.14 -11.79 1.69
CA ALA A 18 17.19 -11.94 0.59
C ALA A 18 15.73 -12.09 1.03
N ALA A 19 15.36 -11.47 2.14
CA ALA A 19 13.96 -11.41 2.56
C ALA A 19 13.45 -9.97 2.53
N ALA A 20 13.35 -9.38 1.34
CA ALA A 20 12.47 -8.24 1.13
C ALA A 20 11.03 -8.76 1.17
N PHE A 21 10.53 -9.05 2.37
CA PHE A 21 9.18 -9.52 2.56
C PHE A 21 8.20 -8.43 2.14
N ALA A 22 7.30 -8.77 1.22
CA ALA A 22 6.02 -8.09 1.14
C ALA A 22 5.37 -8.24 2.52
N GLN A 23 5.36 -7.17 3.31
CA GLN A 23 4.84 -7.20 4.66
C GLN A 23 3.32 -7.30 4.62
N ASP A 24 2.77 -8.35 5.24
CA ASP A 24 1.34 -8.52 5.41
C ASP A 24 0.94 -8.01 6.81
N TYR A 25 -0.19 -7.34 6.87
CA TYR A 25 -0.77 -6.78 8.10
C TYR A 25 -2.14 -7.41 8.32
N THR A 26 -2.48 -7.71 9.55
CA THR A 26 -3.75 -8.36 9.88
C THR A 26 -4.38 -7.73 11.11
N ALA A 27 -5.68 -7.48 11.07
CA ALA A 27 -6.50 -7.18 12.24
C ALA A 27 -7.88 -7.84 12.05
N GLY A 28 -8.32 -8.60 13.05
CA GLY A 28 -9.55 -9.38 12.95
C GLY A 28 -9.54 -10.27 11.71
N ALA A 29 -10.57 -10.14 10.89
CA ALA A 29 -10.72 -10.88 9.64
C ALA A 29 -10.09 -10.16 8.41
N ILE A 30 -9.53 -8.97 8.58
CA ILE A 30 -8.94 -8.20 7.49
C ILE A 30 -7.44 -8.46 7.39
N LYS A 31 -7.01 -8.80 6.18
CA LYS A 31 -5.61 -8.87 5.77
C LYS A 31 -5.31 -7.76 4.77
N VAL A 32 -4.27 -6.97 5.04
CA VAL A 32 -3.74 -5.94 4.15
C VAL A 32 -2.35 -6.34 3.69
N SER A 33 -2.09 -6.27 2.40
CA SER A 33 -0.81 -6.63 1.80
C SER A 33 -0.46 -5.69 0.64
N LYS A 34 0.77 -5.79 0.14
CA LYS A 34 1.26 -5.00 -1.00
C LYS A 34 0.96 -3.51 -0.85
N VAL A 35 1.32 -2.94 0.29
CA VAL A 35 1.07 -1.52 0.63
C VAL A 35 2.14 -0.66 -0.01
N TRP A 36 1.73 0.30 -0.87
CA TRP A 36 2.65 1.15 -1.57
C TRP A 36 2.05 2.50 -1.98
N THR A 37 2.88 3.45 -2.29
CA THR A 37 2.54 4.74 -2.86
C THR A 37 3.54 5.09 -3.96
N ARG A 38 3.28 6.16 -4.69
CA ARG A 38 4.22 6.69 -5.67
C ARG A 38 5.02 7.84 -5.10
N GLU A 39 6.25 7.95 -5.56
CA GLU A 39 7.00 9.19 -5.48
C GLU A 39 6.23 10.30 -6.20
N VAL A 40 6.20 11.49 -5.62
CA VAL A 40 5.62 12.69 -6.24
C VAL A 40 6.63 13.83 -6.21
N PRO A 41 6.53 14.79 -7.15
CA PRO A 41 7.41 15.96 -7.15
C PRO A 41 7.37 16.72 -5.83
N GLY A 42 8.47 17.37 -5.48
CA GLY A 42 8.51 18.29 -4.35
C GLY A 42 7.47 19.40 -4.50
N GLY A 43 6.75 19.72 -3.42
CA GLY A 43 5.65 20.69 -3.42
C GLY A 43 4.29 20.15 -3.89
N ALA A 44 4.20 18.88 -4.33
CA ALA A 44 2.92 18.25 -4.61
C ALA A 44 2.02 18.25 -3.36
N LYS A 45 0.74 18.52 -3.56
CA LYS A 45 -0.25 18.59 -2.48
C LYS A 45 -1.05 17.33 -2.30
N VAL A 46 -0.92 16.38 -3.22
CA VAL A 46 -1.62 15.09 -3.19
C VAL A 46 -0.70 13.95 -3.57
N ALA A 47 -0.94 12.78 -3.00
CA ALA A 47 -0.36 11.50 -3.41
C ALA A 47 -1.42 10.41 -3.31
N ALA A 48 -1.23 9.33 -4.06
CA ALA A 48 -2.12 8.17 -4.03
C ALA A 48 -1.47 6.99 -3.31
N GLY A 49 -2.26 6.26 -2.55
CA GLY A 49 -1.85 5.02 -1.89
C GLY A 49 -2.60 3.82 -2.45
N PHE A 50 -1.94 2.67 -2.43
CA PHE A 50 -2.42 1.43 -3.01
C PHE A 50 -2.14 0.26 -2.08
N MET A 51 -2.99 -0.77 -2.14
CA MET A 51 -2.83 -1.98 -1.36
C MET A 51 -3.77 -3.08 -1.84
N THR A 52 -3.57 -4.27 -1.35
CA THR A 52 -4.52 -5.37 -1.51
C THR A 52 -5.18 -5.63 -0.16
N VAL A 53 -6.51 -5.68 -0.13
CA VAL A 53 -7.29 -5.94 1.08
C VAL A 53 -8.10 -7.21 0.89
N THR A 54 -8.00 -8.14 1.82
CA THR A 54 -8.77 -9.40 1.83
C THR A 54 -9.60 -9.48 3.11
N ASN A 55 -10.89 -9.71 2.97
CA ASN A 55 -11.76 -10.05 4.09
C ASN A 55 -11.86 -11.57 4.21
N THR A 56 -11.20 -12.14 5.20
CA THR A 56 -11.22 -13.60 5.45
C THR A 56 -12.39 -14.05 6.32
N GLY A 57 -13.23 -13.11 6.74
CA GLY A 57 -14.36 -13.37 7.63
C GLY A 57 -15.66 -13.71 6.91
N LYS A 58 -16.74 -13.73 7.67
CA LYS A 58 -18.10 -14.09 7.20
C LYS A 58 -19.05 -12.89 7.13
N VAL A 59 -18.59 -11.71 7.56
CA VAL A 59 -19.35 -10.46 7.51
C VAL A 59 -18.59 -9.42 6.70
N PRO A 60 -19.27 -8.48 6.01
CA PRO A 60 -18.59 -7.41 5.32
C PRO A 60 -17.90 -6.47 6.31
N ASP A 61 -16.83 -5.84 5.87
CA ASP A 61 -16.18 -4.73 6.57
C ASP A 61 -15.96 -3.57 5.60
N THR A 62 -15.72 -2.38 6.11
CA THR A 62 -15.60 -1.17 5.28
C THR A 62 -14.29 -0.45 5.62
N LEU A 63 -13.47 -0.19 4.62
CA LEU A 63 -12.30 0.70 4.75
C LEU A 63 -12.80 2.14 4.76
N ILE A 64 -12.78 2.77 5.94
CA ILE A 64 -13.40 4.08 6.18
C ILE A 64 -12.41 5.24 6.27
N GLY A 65 -11.12 4.97 6.41
CA GLY A 65 -10.15 6.03 6.59
C GLY A 65 -8.75 5.54 6.83
N GLY A 66 -7.91 6.46 7.25
CA GLY A 66 -6.50 6.22 7.58
C GLY A 66 -5.75 7.53 7.78
N SER A 67 -4.44 7.44 7.84
CA SER A 67 -3.56 8.60 7.95
C SER A 67 -2.13 8.29 7.50
N ILE A 68 -1.40 9.33 7.11
CA ILE A 68 0.06 9.39 7.09
C ILE A 68 0.51 10.67 7.78
N PRO A 69 1.73 10.74 8.34
CA PRO A 69 2.14 11.84 9.21
C PRO A 69 2.13 13.23 8.57
N PHE A 70 2.29 13.30 7.25
CA PHE A 70 2.44 14.55 6.51
C PHE A 70 1.28 14.85 5.53
N ALA A 71 0.12 14.22 5.71
CA ALA A 71 -1.11 14.56 5.01
C ALA A 71 -2.19 15.02 6.00
N ALA A 72 -2.88 16.11 5.69
CA ALA A 72 -3.96 16.61 6.55
C ALA A 72 -5.24 15.80 6.39
N LYS A 73 -5.46 15.18 5.21
CA LYS A 73 -6.67 14.42 4.92
C LYS A 73 -6.33 13.10 4.25
N PHE A 74 -7.16 12.10 4.51
CA PHE A 74 -7.15 10.80 3.91
C PHE A 74 -8.54 10.48 3.37
N GLU A 75 -8.62 10.08 2.11
CA GLU A 75 -9.88 9.72 1.46
C GLU A 75 -9.74 8.41 0.70
N VAL A 76 -10.85 7.69 0.54
CA VAL A 76 -10.94 6.50 -0.32
C VAL A 76 -11.70 6.87 -1.58
N HIS A 77 -11.09 6.64 -2.74
CA HIS A 77 -11.63 7.03 -4.04
C HIS A 77 -11.81 5.83 -4.96
N GLU A 78 -12.73 5.98 -5.90
CA GLU A 78 -12.94 5.09 -7.03
C GLU A 78 -12.71 5.85 -8.34
N MET A 79 -11.94 5.27 -9.25
CA MET A 79 -11.92 5.70 -10.65
C MET A 79 -12.78 4.75 -11.47
N LYS A 80 -13.73 5.31 -12.21
CA LYS A 80 -14.66 4.55 -13.04
C LYS A 80 -14.82 5.20 -14.41
N MET A 81 -14.90 4.37 -15.43
CA MET A 81 -15.28 4.82 -16.76
C MET A 81 -16.78 5.03 -16.82
N ASP A 82 -17.21 6.24 -17.15
CA ASP A 82 -18.61 6.61 -17.33
C ASP A 82 -18.78 7.31 -18.67
N ALA A 83 -19.55 6.69 -19.59
CA ALA A 83 -19.79 7.19 -20.95
C ALA A 83 -18.51 7.61 -21.70
N GLY A 84 -17.43 6.82 -21.59
CA GLY A 84 -16.14 7.08 -22.24
C GLY A 84 -15.25 8.11 -21.51
N ILE A 85 -15.69 8.64 -20.37
CA ILE A 85 -14.94 9.60 -19.54
C ILE A 85 -14.54 8.94 -18.24
N MET A 86 -13.26 9.02 -17.88
CA MET A 86 -12.77 8.57 -16.58
C MET A 86 -13.19 9.57 -15.50
N ARG A 87 -13.99 9.11 -14.55
CA ARG A 87 -14.46 9.89 -13.41
C ARG A 87 -13.87 9.36 -12.11
N MET A 88 -13.44 10.27 -11.26
CA MET A 88 -12.98 9.97 -9.91
C MET A 88 -14.02 10.47 -8.92
N ARG A 89 -14.36 9.64 -7.92
CA ARG A 89 -15.27 10.02 -6.84
C ARG A 89 -14.79 9.51 -5.51
N ARG A 90 -15.02 10.26 -4.46
CA ARG A 90 -14.86 9.82 -3.09
C ARG A 90 -15.95 8.82 -2.73
N LEU A 91 -15.57 7.77 -2.02
CA LEU A 91 -16.49 6.77 -1.48
C LEU A 91 -16.89 7.16 -0.05
N GLU A 92 -18.18 7.30 0.20
CA GLU A 92 -18.76 7.55 1.51
C GLU A 92 -19.72 6.41 1.90
N PRO A 93 -19.55 5.81 3.07
CA PRO A 93 -18.58 6.07 4.12
C PRO A 93 -17.18 5.47 3.84
N GLY A 94 -16.97 4.72 2.79
CA GLY A 94 -15.73 4.06 2.42
C GLY A 94 -15.91 2.95 1.41
N LEU A 95 -14.91 2.06 1.33
CA LEU A 95 -14.88 0.91 0.43
C LEU A 95 -15.31 -0.35 1.17
N VAL A 96 -16.44 -0.93 0.77
CA VAL A 96 -16.94 -2.19 1.33
C VAL A 96 -16.14 -3.37 0.78
N ILE A 97 -15.66 -4.22 1.69
CA ILE A 97 -15.00 -5.49 1.38
C ILE A 97 -15.92 -6.62 1.83
N LYS A 98 -16.51 -7.33 0.87
CA LYS A 98 -17.46 -8.43 1.14
C LYS A 98 -16.74 -9.62 1.79
N PRO A 99 -17.49 -10.50 2.50
CA PRO A 99 -16.90 -11.73 3.04
C PRO A 99 -16.22 -12.56 1.95
N GLY A 100 -14.98 -12.98 2.21
CA GLY A 100 -14.16 -13.76 1.26
C GLY A 100 -13.62 -12.98 0.07
N GLU A 101 -13.92 -11.67 -0.04
CA GLU A 101 -13.48 -10.83 -1.15
C GLU A 101 -12.03 -10.35 -0.95
N THR A 102 -11.29 -10.29 -2.06
CA THR A 102 -10.03 -9.58 -2.18
C THR A 102 -10.21 -8.39 -3.12
N VAL A 103 -9.98 -7.19 -2.62
CA VAL A 103 -10.02 -5.95 -3.40
C VAL A 103 -8.61 -5.42 -3.58
N VAL A 104 -8.23 -5.14 -4.82
CA VAL A 104 -6.93 -4.56 -5.17
C VAL A 104 -7.12 -3.08 -5.45
N LEU A 105 -6.59 -2.24 -4.56
CA LEU A 105 -6.49 -0.80 -4.80
C LEU A 105 -5.25 -0.56 -5.65
N LYS A 106 -5.44 0.00 -6.84
CA LYS A 106 -4.39 0.20 -7.84
C LYS A 106 -4.65 1.44 -8.70
N PRO A 107 -3.64 1.95 -9.43
CA PRO A 107 -3.83 3.05 -10.38
C PRO A 107 -4.96 2.76 -11.37
N GLY A 108 -5.85 3.73 -11.56
CA GLY A 108 -7.00 3.62 -12.46
C GLY A 108 -8.21 2.85 -11.89
N SER A 109 -8.20 2.51 -10.61
CA SER A 109 -9.27 1.79 -9.92
C SER A 109 -9.53 2.42 -8.55
N PHE A 110 -9.90 1.61 -7.54
CA PHE A 110 -9.91 2.08 -6.15
C PHE A 110 -8.51 2.52 -5.73
N HIS A 111 -8.42 3.59 -4.95
CA HIS A 111 -7.17 4.08 -4.39
C HIS A 111 -7.40 4.95 -3.16
N LEU A 112 -6.34 5.14 -2.40
CA LEU A 112 -6.30 6.09 -1.29
C LEU A 112 -5.78 7.42 -1.80
N MET A 113 -6.30 8.51 -1.25
CA MET A 113 -5.80 9.87 -1.51
C MET A 113 -5.27 10.48 -0.23
N PHE A 114 -4.01 10.85 -0.25
CA PHE A 114 -3.37 11.68 0.77
C PHE A 114 -3.41 13.12 0.29
N ILE A 115 -4.06 13.99 1.03
CA ILE A 115 -4.40 15.36 0.62
C ILE A 115 -3.79 16.36 1.57
N ASP A 116 -3.45 17.55 1.05
CA ASP A 116 -2.78 18.63 1.74
C ASP A 116 -1.44 18.16 2.35
N LEU A 117 -0.58 17.62 1.48
CA LEU A 117 0.75 17.17 1.86
C LEU A 117 1.63 18.32 2.31
N THR A 118 2.32 18.13 3.43
CA THR A 118 3.42 19.01 3.90
C THR A 118 4.79 18.49 3.47
N GLN A 119 4.87 17.23 3.06
CA GLN A 119 6.08 16.56 2.56
C GLN A 119 5.71 15.59 1.43
N ALA A 120 6.54 15.53 0.39
CA ALA A 120 6.38 14.58 -0.70
C ALA A 120 6.95 13.19 -0.33
N PRO A 121 6.23 12.09 -0.60
CA PRO A 121 6.81 10.75 -0.57
C PRO A 121 8.00 10.65 -1.51
N LYS A 122 9.11 10.08 -1.03
CA LYS A 122 10.35 9.91 -1.80
C LYS A 122 10.73 8.44 -1.88
N ARG A 123 11.15 8.01 -3.06
CA ARG A 123 11.68 6.66 -3.28
C ARG A 123 12.81 6.33 -2.31
N GLY A 124 12.82 5.11 -1.77
CA GLY A 124 13.80 4.65 -0.79
C GLY A 124 13.50 5.00 0.66
N THR A 125 12.47 5.83 0.93
CA THR A 125 12.03 6.18 2.29
C THR A 125 10.59 5.71 2.49
N PRO A 126 10.35 4.55 3.13
CA PRO A 126 9.00 4.07 3.39
C PRO A 126 8.19 5.04 4.25
N VAL A 127 6.89 5.08 4.03
CA VAL A 127 5.97 5.97 4.75
C VAL A 127 5.12 5.14 5.70
N LYS A 128 5.30 5.36 7.00
CA LYS A 128 4.44 4.75 8.03
C LYS A 128 3.11 5.48 8.05
N GLY A 129 2.03 4.72 8.20
CA GLY A 129 0.69 5.25 8.25
C GLY A 129 -0.28 4.28 8.89
N THR A 130 -1.55 4.60 8.80
CA THR A 130 -2.64 3.75 9.30
C THR A 130 -3.72 3.61 8.26
N VAL A 131 -4.43 2.49 8.30
CA VAL A 131 -5.74 2.32 7.66
C VAL A 131 -6.76 1.93 8.72
N ILE A 132 -7.99 2.35 8.55
CA ILE A 132 -9.07 2.16 9.54
C ILE A 132 -10.23 1.45 8.86
N PHE A 133 -10.60 0.31 9.41
CA PHE A 133 -11.79 -0.45 9.04
C PHE A 133 -12.87 -0.30 10.09
N GLU A 134 -14.12 -0.28 9.65
CA GLU A 134 -15.27 -0.09 10.54
C GLU A 134 -15.33 -1.16 11.65
N LYS A 135 -15.07 -2.44 11.32
CA LYS A 135 -15.13 -3.57 12.25
C LYS A 135 -13.76 -4.01 12.74
N ALA A 136 -12.79 -4.23 11.83
CA ALA A 136 -11.44 -4.66 12.20
C ALA A 136 -10.65 -3.57 12.94
N GLY A 137 -11.03 -2.29 12.78
CA GLY A 137 -10.39 -1.18 13.44
C GLY A 137 -9.13 -0.70 12.74
N ARG A 138 -8.20 -0.18 13.53
CA ARG A 138 -6.95 0.42 13.04
C ARG A 138 -5.91 -0.66 12.73
N ILE A 139 -5.25 -0.51 11.59
CA ILE A 139 -4.10 -1.30 11.18
C ILE A 139 -2.95 -0.32 10.87
N ASP A 140 -1.81 -0.46 11.56
CA ASP A 140 -0.60 0.27 11.23
C ASP A 140 0.07 -0.40 10.03
N VAL A 141 0.42 0.38 9.02
CA VAL A 141 0.99 -0.08 7.76
C VAL A 141 2.22 0.75 7.38
N GLU A 142 3.02 0.21 6.47
CA GLU A 142 4.15 0.92 5.88
C GLU A 142 4.01 0.91 4.36
N TYR A 143 3.93 2.09 3.75
CA TYR A 143 3.87 2.26 2.30
C TYR A 143 5.28 2.25 1.72
N LYS A 144 5.57 1.28 0.86
CA LYS A 144 6.77 1.33 0.03
C LYS A 144 6.59 2.43 -1.01
N VAL A 145 7.60 3.26 -1.22
CA VAL A 145 7.55 4.34 -2.22
C VAL A 145 8.16 3.87 -3.52
N GLU A 146 7.32 3.73 -4.54
CA GLU A 146 7.68 3.31 -5.89
C GLU A 146 7.86 4.52 -6.83
N PRO A 147 8.51 4.37 -8.00
CA PRO A 147 8.68 5.45 -8.97
C PRO A 147 7.35 6.07 -9.41
N VAL A 148 7.40 7.32 -9.91
CA VAL A 148 6.22 8.09 -10.38
C VAL A 148 5.36 7.30 -11.38
N GLY A 149 5.96 6.55 -12.29
CA GLY A 149 5.26 5.77 -13.32
C GLY A 149 4.86 4.35 -12.90
N ALA A 150 5.13 3.92 -11.67
CA ALA A 150 4.81 2.56 -11.23
C ALA A 150 3.31 2.26 -11.32
N ARG A 151 2.96 1.07 -11.80
CA ARG A 151 1.57 0.58 -11.88
C ARG A 151 1.27 -0.50 -10.86
N ASP A 152 2.30 -1.09 -10.28
CA ASP A 152 2.24 -2.12 -9.25
C ASP A 152 3.47 -2.05 -8.34
N LEU A 153 3.45 -2.83 -7.27
CA LEU A 153 4.56 -2.94 -6.33
C LEU A 153 5.66 -3.82 -6.95
N GLY A 154 6.85 -3.26 -7.10
CA GLY A 154 8.02 -3.96 -7.62
C GLY A 154 8.07 -4.09 -9.14
N GLY A 155 7.21 -3.40 -9.86
CA GLY A 155 7.25 -3.27 -11.31
C GLY A 155 8.50 -2.52 -11.75
N GLY A 156 9.62 -3.23 -11.90
CA GLY A 156 10.80 -2.71 -12.58
C GLY A 156 10.46 -2.46 -14.04
N HIS A 157 10.88 -1.33 -14.57
CA HIS A 157 10.77 -1.02 -15.99
C HIS A 157 11.49 -2.08 -16.82
N GLY A 158 10.73 -2.95 -17.47
CA GLY A 158 11.24 -3.67 -18.62
C GLY A 158 11.49 -2.65 -19.72
N HIS A 159 12.72 -2.31 -19.94
CA HIS A 159 13.13 -1.61 -21.15
C HIS A 159 12.92 -2.57 -22.33
N HIS A 160 12.06 -2.20 -23.23
CA HIS A 160 12.08 -2.63 -24.64
C HIS A 160 12.53 -1.47 -25.49
#